data_7a4c5e79111dcd228478c6d8c2a918b9
#
_entry.id   7a4c5e79111dcd228478c6d8c2a918b9
#
_cell.length_a   1.000
_cell.length_b   1.000
_cell.length_c   1.000
_cell.angle_alpha   90.00
_cell.angle_beta   90.00
_cell.angle_gamma   90.00
#
_symmetry.space_group_name_H-M   'P 1'
#
loop_
_entity.id
_entity.type
_entity.pdbx_description
1 polymer ?
#
loop_
_entity_poly.entity_id
_entity_poly.type
_entity_poly.pdbx_seq_one_letter_code
_entity_poly.pdbx_strand_id
1 'polypeptide(L)'
;MRRLILGALTALAGAAILTTSGVAGQGRVDSPGVMTPEGGVPALGSYKVPRTPWGEPDLQGTFNANDLQGVQMQRAQTVGTRYKLNDDEFTQRVAQRDQNVANDNSDEFSLDRAEEFEARFGTVGGAVSPPPHWLERARSISRVSSYVIDPPDGRIPALTPAAEAAAQQRQQAQAARRRQLNGIEADWTTDRSNYDRCISTGVLNSITPKIYNSGSRIVQGPGWLAFQNEMIHETRVIPTDGRTNVGAAVKNWMGTSVGHWEGDVLVVETRNIKPESPVNGQPVSNEGVLTERFTLSDPNTLDYRMTVNDPKVYAAPWTMRMPIPREEDYGYYEYGCHEGNYAMPNLLAGSRAEEKRRAEAVARGEKIPEYVEPARGGGAGRGAAAPAGRGGGRGGN
;
A
#
# COMPACT_ATOMS: atom_id res chain seq x y z
N MET A 1 21.56 -81.05 -2.38
CA MET A 1 20.71 -80.98 -3.60
C MET A 1 19.81 -79.76 -3.46
N ARG A 2 20.04 -78.71 -4.20
CA ARG A 2 19.07 -77.78 -4.77
C ARG A 2 19.83 -76.66 -5.48
N ARG A 3 19.52 -76.49 -6.72
CA ARG A 3 20.22 -75.65 -7.71
C ARG A 3 19.91 -74.18 -7.49
N LEU A 4 20.94 -73.33 -7.54
CA LEU A 4 20.90 -71.88 -7.70
C LEU A 4 20.52 -71.55 -9.12
N ILE A 5 19.53 -70.70 -9.32
CA ILE A 5 19.26 -70.05 -10.59
C ILE A 5 19.67 -68.59 -10.44
N LEU A 6 20.71 -68.19 -11.17
CA LEU A 6 21.13 -66.81 -11.36
C LEU A 6 20.19 -66.15 -12.36
N GLY A 7 19.49 -65.15 -11.94
CA GLY A 7 18.77 -64.24 -12.84
C GLY A 7 19.54 -62.93 -13.01
N ALA A 8 20.06 -62.67 -14.21
CA ALA A 8 20.70 -61.43 -14.55
C ALA A 8 19.67 -60.32 -14.74
N LEU A 9 19.72 -59.27 -13.93
CA LEU A 9 18.99 -58.05 -14.16
C LEU A 9 19.91 -57.08 -14.92
N THR A 10 19.60 -56.82 -16.19
CA THR A 10 20.17 -55.75 -16.98
C THR A 10 19.52 -54.42 -16.56
N ALA A 11 20.31 -53.57 -15.89
CA ALA A 11 19.91 -52.20 -15.60
C ALA A 11 20.04 -51.32 -16.84
N LEU A 12 18.94 -50.91 -17.44
CA LEU A 12 18.89 -49.78 -18.38
C LEU A 12 19.00 -48.48 -17.61
N ALA A 13 20.13 -47.82 -17.71
CA ALA A 13 20.30 -46.46 -17.27
C ALA A 13 19.62 -45.53 -18.27
N GLY A 14 18.41 -45.12 -17.98
CA GLY A 14 17.73 -44.03 -18.67
C GLY A 14 18.27 -42.69 -18.13
N ALA A 15 19.09 -42.00 -18.93
CA ALA A 15 19.47 -40.61 -18.65
C ALA A 15 18.24 -39.72 -18.86
N ALA A 16 17.57 -39.36 -17.76
CA ALA A 16 16.57 -38.30 -17.77
C ALA A 16 17.31 -36.96 -17.92
N ILE A 17 17.28 -36.42 -19.15
CA ILE A 17 17.66 -35.04 -19.42
C ILE A 17 16.58 -34.17 -18.75
N LEU A 18 16.82 -33.66 -17.56
CA LEU A 18 16.08 -32.56 -16.96
C LEU A 18 16.35 -31.30 -17.78
N THR A 19 15.54 -31.08 -18.80
CA THR A 19 15.43 -29.74 -19.37
C THR A 19 14.78 -28.86 -18.32
N THR A 20 15.57 -28.06 -17.61
CA THR A 20 15.07 -26.93 -16.85
C THR A 20 14.47 -25.96 -17.87
N SER A 21 13.18 -26.11 -18.12
CA SER A 21 12.40 -25.07 -18.76
C SER A 21 12.45 -23.87 -17.80
N GLY A 22 13.36 -22.96 -18.08
CA GLY A 22 13.31 -21.64 -17.48
C GLY A 22 11.92 -21.09 -17.78
N VAL A 23 11.08 -20.96 -16.75
CA VAL A 23 9.86 -20.18 -16.83
C VAL A 23 10.34 -18.74 -17.01
N ALA A 24 10.57 -18.37 -18.28
CA ALA A 24 10.60 -16.98 -18.66
C ALA A 24 9.27 -16.41 -18.19
N GLY A 25 9.30 -15.57 -17.18
CA GLY A 25 8.13 -14.85 -16.71
C GLY A 25 7.53 -14.14 -17.92
N GLN A 26 6.44 -14.70 -18.45
CA GLN A 26 5.63 -14.00 -19.43
C GLN A 26 5.07 -12.80 -18.67
N GLY A 27 5.67 -11.63 -18.92
CA GLY A 27 5.16 -10.38 -18.42
C GLY A 27 3.68 -10.33 -18.77
N ARG A 28 2.82 -10.28 -17.75
CA ARG A 28 1.40 -10.03 -17.96
C ARG A 28 1.30 -8.71 -18.68
N VAL A 29 1.04 -8.77 -19.97
CA VAL A 29 0.63 -7.59 -20.73
C VAL A 29 -0.69 -7.17 -20.11
N ASP A 30 -0.85 -5.88 -19.76
CA ASP A 30 -2.16 -5.35 -19.36
C ASP A 30 -3.20 -5.94 -20.31
N SER A 31 -4.11 -6.78 -19.79
CA SER A 31 -5.16 -7.35 -20.62
C SER A 31 -5.84 -6.23 -21.40
N PRO A 32 -6.06 -6.34 -22.71
CA PRO A 32 -6.62 -5.27 -23.49
C PRO A 32 -8.10 -5.09 -23.15
N GLY A 33 -8.38 -4.45 -22.01
CA GLY A 33 -9.66 -3.80 -21.79
C GLY A 33 -9.84 -2.81 -22.94
N VAL A 34 -11.05 -2.73 -23.51
CA VAL A 34 -11.38 -1.87 -24.64
C VAL A 34 -10.71 -0.51 -24.49
N MET A 35 -9.58 -0.34 -25.16
CA MET A 35 -8.78 0.88 -25.15
C MET A 35 -9.49 1.92 -26.01
N THR A 36 -9.84 3.05 -25.42
CA THR A 36 -10.06 4.22 -26.26
C THR A 36 -8.73 4.59 -26.93
N PRO A 37 -8.69 4.94 -28.21
CA PRO A 37 -7.44 5.13 -28.98
C PRO A 37 -6.46 6.16 -28.40
N GLU A 38 -6.86 6.97 -27.43
CA GLU A 38 -6.09 8.12 -26.92
C GLU A 38 -5.67 8.01 -25.44
N GLY A 39 -5.62 6.80 -24.85
CA GLY A 39 -5.08 6.61 -23.48
C GLY A 39 -5.95 7.21 -22.38
N GLY A 40 -7.24 7.42 -22.62
CA GLY A 40 -8.22 7.84 -21.64
C GLY A 40 -8.55 6.75 -20.60
N VAL A 41 -9.26 7.15 -19.54
CA VAL A 41 -9.77 6.23 -18.54
C VAL A 41 -10.80 5.31 -19.21
N PRO A 42 -10.64 3.96 -19.15
CA PRO A 42 -11.63 3.05 -19.70
C PRO A 42 -13.01 3.25 -19.08
N ALA A 43 -14.07 3.15 -19.87
CA ALA A 43 -15.42 3.11 -19.33
C ALA A 43 -15.57 1.95 -18.33
N LEU A 44 -16.44 2.09 -17.33
CA LEU A 44 -16.83 0.97 -16.48
C LEU A 44 -17.41 -0.14 -17.37
N GLY A 45 -16.80 -1.28 -17.28
CA GLY A 45 -16.88 -2.53 -17.98
C GLY A 45 -17.96 -2.77 -19.04
N SER A 46 -17.48 -3.08 -20.23
CA SER A 46 -18.20 -3.89 -21.22
C SER A 46 -18.11 -5.40 -20.92
N TYR A 47 -17.32 -5.83 -19.94
CA TYR A 47 -17.17 -7.22 -19.56
C TYR A 47 -18.39 -7.68 -18.77
N LYS A 48 -19.01 -8.77 -19.24
CA LYS A 48 -20.13 -9.38 -18.56
C LYS A 48 -19.62 -10.27 -17.43
N VAL A 49 -19.80 -9.79 -16.21
CA VAL A 49 -19.36 -10.50 -15.00
C VAL A 49 -20.16 -11.81 -14.84
N PRO A 50 -19.50 -12.96 -14.58
CA PRO A 50 -20.16 -14.19 -14.21
C PRO A 50 -21.10 -14.00 -13.03
N ARG A 51 -22.08 -14.90 -12.88
CA ARG A 51 -23.05 -14.85 -11.77
C ARG A 51 -22.75 -15.92 -10.74
N THR A 52 -22.93 -15.55 -9.49
CA THR A 52 -22.97 -16.48 -8.36
C THR A 52 -24.22 -17.40 -8.48
N PRO A 53 -24.26 -18.53 -7.75
CA PRO A 53 -25.45 -19.39 -7.74
C PRO A 53 -26.75 -18.71 -7.29
N TRP A 54 -26.65 -17.59 -6.55
CA TRP A 54 -27.80 -16.79 -6.11
C TRP A 54 -28.07 -15.56 -7.00
N GLY A 55 -27.35 -15.43 -8.16
CA GLY A 55 -27.68 -14.50 -9.23
C GLY A 55 -26.98 -13.13 -9.18
N GLU A 56 -26.24 -12.78 -8.13
CA GLU A 56 -25.41 -11.57 -8.07
C GLU A 56 -24.17 -11.68 -8.96
N PRO A 57 -23.57 -10.58 -9.45
CA PRO A 57 -22.27 -10.62 -10.11
C PRO A 57 -21.20 -11.25 -9.21
N ASP A 58 -20.40 -12.16 -9.75
CA ASP A 58 -19.35 -12.87 -9.00
C ASP A 58 -18.04 -12.10 -9.04
N LEU A 59 -17.73 -11.42 -7.95
CA LEU A 59 -16.47 -10.70 -7.76
C LEU A 59 -15.47 -11.48 -6.89
N GLN A 60 -15.81 -12.72 -6.47
CA GLN A 60 -14.97 -13.51 -5.58
C GLN A 60 -13.59 -13.76 -6.19
N GLY A 61 -12.59 -13.85 -5.35
CA GLY A 61 -11.22 -14.16 -5.74
C GLY A 61 -10.17 -13.49 -4.87
N THR A 62 -8.93 -13.82 -5.16
CA THR A 62 -7.76 -13.18 -4.57
C THR A 62 -7.18 -12.19 -5.57
N PHE A 63 -6.89 -10.98 -5.10
CA PHE A 63 -6.39 -9.88 -5.90
C PHE A 63 -5.11 -9.32 -5.25
N ASN A 64 -4.15 -8.92 -6.07
CA ASN A 64 -2.88 -8.39 -5.57
C ASN A 64 -2.56 -7.06 -6.23
N ALA A 65 -2.42 -6.00 -5.42
CA ALA A 65 -2.16 -4.66 -5.92
C ALA A 65 -0.67 -4.39 -6.27
N ASN A 66 0.23 -5.37 -6.15
CA ASN A 66 1.67 -5.17 -6.35
C ASN A 66 2.02 -4.60 -7.73
N ASP A 67 1.28 -4.97 -8.79
CA ASP A 67 1.51 -4.42 -10.14
C ASP A 67 1.31 -2.90 -10.23
N LEU A 68 0.65 -2.32 -9.23
CA LEU A 68 0.45 -0.87 -9.09
C LEU A 68 1.54 -0.18 -8.27
N GLN A 69 2.61 -0.89 -7.87
CA GLN A 69 3.76 -0.26 -7.19
C GLN A 69 4.37 0.82 -8.08
N GLY A 70 4.68 1.97 -7.47
CA GLY A 70 5.20 3.14 -8.18
C GLY A 70 4.14 4.02 -8.87
N VAL A 71 2.87 3.61 -8.91
CA VAL A 71 1.77 4.49 -9.36
C VAL A 71 1.53 5.57 -8.30
N GLN A 72 1.54 6.82 -8.73
CA GLN A 72 1.35 7.96 -7.85
C GLN A 72 -0.15 8.21 -7.58
N MET A 73 -0.48 8.76 -6.41
CA MET A 73 -1.86 9.20 -6.13
C MET A 73 -2.30 10.24 -7.15
N GLN A 74 -1.51 11.29 -7.31
CA GLN A 74 -1.80 12.39 -8.22
C GLN A 74 -0.86 12.36 -9.43
N ARG A 75 -1.36 12.81 -10.58
CA ARG A 75 -0.62 12.83 -11.83
C ARG A 75 0.47 13.90 -11.82
N ALA A 76 1.65 13.53 -12.28
CA ALA A 76 2.73 14.50 -12.49
C ALA A 76 2.34 15.49 -13.61
N GLN A 77 2.70 16.76 -13.46
CA GLN A 77 2.37 17.79 -14.46
C GLN A 77 2.93 17.46 -15.84
N THR A 78 4.09 16.84 -15.91
CA THR A 78 4.74 16.42 -17.15
C THR A 78 3.95 15.38 -17.94
N VAL A 79 3.10 14.60 -17.28
CA VAL A 79 2.23 13.61 -17.91
C VAL A 79 0.97 14.24 -18.54
N GLY A 80 0.59 15.43 -18.08
CA GLY A 80 -0.61 16.13 -18.55
C GLY A 80 -1.89 15.39 -18.21
N THR A 81 -2.80 15.21 -19.18
CA THR A 81 -4.07 14.52 -19.00
C THR A 81 -4.02 13.02 -19.33
N ARG A 82 -2.84 12.49 -19.70
CA ARG A 82 -2.69 11.08 -20.09
C ARG A 82 -2.92 10.14 -18.90
N TYR A 83 -3.84 9.22 -19.03
CA TYR A 83 -4.10 8.19 -18.04
C TYR A 83 -3.00 7.13 -17.99
N LYS A 84 -2.34 6.86 -19.13
CA LYS A 84 -1.23 5.91 -19.23
C LYS A 84 0.08 6.62 -19.52
N LEU A 85 1.17 6.06 -19.00
CA LEU A 85 2.53 6.46 -19.34
C LEU A 85 2.82 6.16 -20.81
N ASN A 86 3.62 7.01 -21.45
CA ASN A 86 4.22 6.68 -22.74
C ASN A 86 5.32 5.61 -22.59
N ASP A 87 5.90 5.17 -23.71
CA ASP A 87 6.87 4.07 -23.69
C ASP A 87 8.15 4.42 -22.92
N ASP A 88 8.64 5.66 -23.04
CA ASP A 88 9.84 6.11 -22.32
C ASP A 88 9.61 6.14 -20.81
N GLU A 89 8.51 6.76 -20.37
CA GLU A 89 8.12 6.85 -18.97
C GLU A 89 7.86 5.46 -18.37
N PHE A 90 7.27 4.57 -19.16
CA PHE A 90 7.02 3.19 -18.75
C PHE A 90 8.32 2.41 -18.64
N THR A 91 9.23 2.54 -19.60
CA THR A 91 10.55 1.92 -19.57
C THR A 91 11.34 2.37 -18.33
N GLN A 92 11.28 3.65 -17.98
CA GLN A 92 11.91 4.16 -16.76
C GLN A 92 11.30 3.53 -15.49
N ARG A 93 9.98 3.37 -15.44
CA ARG A 93 9.30 2.73 -14.30
C ARG A 93 9.71 1.25 -14.17
N VAL A 94 9.80 0.53 -15.28
CA VAL A 94 10.27 -0.87 -15.30
C VAL A 94 11.70 -0.95 -14.81
N ALA A 95 12.59 -0.11 -15.35
CA ALA A 95 14.00 -0.07 -14.93
C ALA A 95 14.14 0.23 -13.42
N GLN A 96 13.32 1.12 -12.88
CA GLN A 96 13.31 1.40 -11.44
C GLN A 96 12.87 0.18 -10.61
N ARG A 97 11.84 -0.56 -11.07
CA ARG A 97 11.44 -1.81 -10.42
C ARG A 97 12.57 -2.83 -10.44
N ASP A 98 13.21 -3.02 -11.61
CA ASP A 98 14.28 -4.00 -11.78
C ASP A 98 15.50 -3.65 -10.91
N GLN A 99 15.83 -2.35 -10.79
CA GLN A 99 16.86 -1.88 -9.87
C GLN A 99 16.50 -2.16 -8.41
N ASN A 100 15.22 -1.96 -8.02
CA ASN A 100 14.77 -2.27 -6.66
C ASN A 100 14.88 -3.77 -6.38
N VAL A 101 14.48 -4.63 -7.32
CA VAL A 101 14.63 -6.10 -7.21
C VAL A 101 16.10 -6.49 -7.08
N ALA A 102 16.99 -5.89 -7.89
CA ALA A 102 18.43 -6.15 -7.82
C ALA A 102 19.00 -5.73 -6.46
N ASN A 103 18.57 -4.58 -5.93
CA ASN A 103 19.00 -4.11 -4.62
C ASN A 103 18.50 -5.02 -3.49
N ASP A 104 17.27 -5.54 -3.58
CA ASP A 104 16.73 -6.46 -2.57
C ASP A 104 17.42 -7.82 -2.57
N ASN A 105 17.90 -8.27 -3.74
CA ASN A 105 18.61 -9.53 -3.91
C ASN A 105 20.14 -9.40 -3.71
N SER A 106 20.65 -8.18 -3.47
CA SER A 106 22.06 -8.01 -3.21
C SER A 106 22.42 -8.54 -1.82
N ASP A 107 23.48 -9.33 -1.72
CA ASP A 107 24.04 -9.84 -0.46
C ASP A 107 24.53 -8.72 0.49
N GLU A 108 24.46 -7.50 0.03
CA GLU A 108 24.83 -6.27 0.75
C GLU A 108 23.86 -5.88 1.89
N PHE A 109 22.85 -6.69 2.18
CA PHE A 109 22.11 -6.59 3.44
C PHE A 109 22.91 -7.24 4.58
N SER A 110 24.21 -6.95 4.60
CA SER A 110 25.13 -7.35 5.65
C SER A 110 25.01 -6.44 6.87
N LEU A 111 25.54 -6.89 7.99
CA LEU A 111 25.71 -6.09 9.22
C LEU A 111 26.39 -4.74 8.97
N ASP A 112 27.26 -4.67 7.95
CA ASP A 112 27.96 -3.45 7.51
C ASP A 112 26.99 -2.35 7.07
N ARG A 113 25.86 -2.70 6.46
CA ARG A 113 24.81 -1.75 6.09
C ARG A 113 24.01 -1.25 7.29
N ALA A 114 23.87 -2.07 8.33
CA ALA A 114 23.27 -1.63 9.58
C ALA A 114 24.18 -0.59 10.26
N GLU A 115 25.51 -0.79 10.25
CA GLU A 115 26.49 0.16 10.76
C GLU A 115 26.54 1.45 9.92
N GLU A 116 26.50 1.33 8.59
CA GLU A 116 26.44 2.50 7.69
C GLU A 116 25.11 3.26 7.85
N PHE A 117 24.02 2.57 8.07
CA PHE A 117 22.71 3.16 8.36
C PHE A 117 22.71 3.86 9.73
N GLU A 118 23.28 3.24 10.75
CA GLU A 118 23.50 3.84 12.06
C GLU A 118 24.41 5.07 11.99
N ALA A 119 25.50 4.99 11.23
CA ALA A 119 26.43 6.10 11.03
C ALA A 119 25.79 7.28 10.28
N ARG A 120 24.86 7.00 9.36
CA ARG A 120 24.21 8.01 8.51
C ARG A 120 22.98 8.65 9.14
N PHE A 121 22.22 7.91 9.94
CA PHE A 121 20.94 8.33 10.51
C PHE A 121 20.93 8.36 12.02
N GLY A 122 22.01 7.98 12.67
CA GLY A 122 22.12 7.85 14.12
C GLY A 122 21.36 6.62 14.66
N THR A 123 21.67 6.26 15.90
CA THR A 123 21.02 5.12 16.60
C THR A 123 19.55 5.36 16.99
N VAL A 124 18.97 6.50 16.59
CA VAL A 124 17.64 6.92 17.00
C VAL A 124 16.66 6.71 15.86
N GLY A 125 15.91 5.60 15.91
CA GLY A 125 14.64 5.47 15.19
C GLY A 125 14.74 5.37 13.68
N GLY A 126 15.85 4.90 13.13
CA GLY A 126 15.93 4.53 11.72
C GLY A 126 14.86 3.48 11.40
N ALA A 127 14.00 3.74 10.41
CA ALA A 127 13.08 2.73 9.94
C ALA A 127 13.89 1.52 9.48
N VAL A 128 13.89 0.45 10.28
CA VAL A 128 14.49 -0.82 9.89
C VAL A 128 13.74 -1.29 8.66
N SER A 129 14.42 -1.35 7.52
CA SER A 129 13.84 -1.98 6.34
C SER A 129 13.57 -3.44 6.66
N PRO A 130 12.38 -3.97 6.32
CA PRO A 130 12.14 -5.40 6.49
C PRO A 130 13.18 -6.20 5.70
N PRO A 131 13.50 -7.42 6.15
CA PRO A 131 14.41 -8.30 5.42
C PRO A 131 14.01 -8.40 3.94
N PRO A 132 14.96 -8.40 2.99
CA PRO A 132 14.67 -8.40 1.57
C PRO A 132 13.69 -9.49 1.11
N HIS A 133 13.76 -10.68 1.72
CA HIS A 133 12.88 -11.80 1.41
C HIS A 133 11.41 -11.62 1.87
N TRP A 134 11.11 -10.56 2.63
CA TRP A 134 9.73 -10.18 2.96
C TRP A 134 9.16 -9.21 1.93
N LEU A 135 10.02 -8.60 1.10
CA LEU A 135 9.57 -7.59 0.15
C LEU A 135 8.87 -8.25 -1.03
N GLU A 136 7.65 -7.84 -1.26
CA GLU A 136 6.89 -8.24 -2.43
C GLU A 136 7.10 -7.21 -3.54
N ARG A 137 7.63 -7.67 -4.67
CA ARG A 137 7.79 -6.84 -5.85
C ARG A 137 6.80 -7.25 -6.92
N ALA A 138 6.32 -6.24 -7.65
CA ALA A 138 5.43 -6.46 -8.77
C ALA A 138 6.01 -7.48 -9.76
N ARG A 139 5.23 -8.48 -10.15
CA ARG A 139 5.58 -9.41 -11.24
C ARG A 139 5.51 -8.72 -12.59
N SER A 140 4.53 -7.85 -12.76
CA SER A 140 4.42 -6.92 -13.89
C SER A 140 4.27 -5.48 -13.38
N ILE A 141 4.37 -4.51 -14.27
CA ILE A 141 4.25 -3.10 -13.92
C ILE A 141 3.10 -2.48 -14.70
N SER A 142 2.21 -1.78 -13.98
CA SER A 142 1.11 -1.06 -14.60
C SER A 142 1.59 0.18 -15.34
N ARG A 143 0.98 0.44 -16.52
CA ARG A 143 1.16 1.69 -17.27
C ARG A 143 0.32 2.87 -16.75
N VAL A 144 -0.52 2.64 -15.73
CA VAL A 144 -1.34 3.70 -15.13
C VAL A 144 -0.43 4.82 -14.60
N SER A 145 -0.71 6.06 -14.98
CA SER A 145 0.12 7.22 -14.61
C SER A 145 -0.14 7.69 -13.18
N SER A 146 -1.41 7.63 -12.75
CA SER A 146 -1.85 8.04 -11.42
C SER A 146 -3.18 7.37 -11.07
N TYR A 147 -3.49 7.31 -9.77
CA TYR A 147 -4.79 6.81 -9.34
C TYR A 147 -5.92 7.81 -9.61
N VAL A 148 -5.72 9.10 -9.36
CA VAL A 148 -6.76 10.12 -9.57
C VAL A 148 -7.08 10.24 -11.06
N ILE A 149 -8.37 10.08 -11.39
CA ILE A 149 -8.90 10.12 -12.76
C ILE A 149 -9.92 11.25 -12.96
N ASP A 150 -10.51 11.75 -11.88
CA ASP A 150 -11.41 12.89 -11.90
C ASP A 150 -11.09 13.78 -10.68
N PRO A 151 -10.76 15.04 -10.90
CA PRO A 151 -10.71 15.78 -12.17
C PRO A 151 -9.76 15.19 -13.24
N PRO A 152 -9.99 15.49 -14.54
CA PRO A 152 -9.24 14.90 -15.66
C PRO A 152 -7.73 15.17 -15.67
N ASP A 153 -7.29 16.24 -14.99
CA ASP A 153 -5.87 16.55 -14.80
C ASP A 153 -5.18 15.55 -13.82
N GLY A 154 -5.98 14.68 -13.19
CA GLY A 154 -5.49 13.67 -12.25
C GLY A 154 -4.97 14.24 -10.93
N ARG A 155 -5.48 15.39 -10.51
CA ARG A 155 -5.09 16.05 -9.26
C ARG A 155 -6.26 16.13 -8.29
N ILE A 156 -5.95 15.99 -7.01
CA ILE A 156 -6.94 16.17 -5.94
C ILE A 156 -7.27 17.65 -5.84
N PRO A 157 -8.55 18.04 -5.79
CA PRO A 157 -8.98 19.43 -5.63
C PRO A 157 -8.37 20.08 -4.38
N ALA A 158 -8.25 21.39 -4.41
CA ALA A 158 -7.75 22.17 -3.28
C ALA A 158 -8.59 21.90 -2.02
N LEU A 159 -7.95 22.01 -0.89
CA LEU A 159 -8.64 21.98 0.40
C LEU A 159 -9.48 23.24 0.58
N THR A 160 -10.55 23.14 1.34
CA THR A 160 -11.28 24.32 1.81
C THR A 160 -10.40 25.13 2.78
N PRO A 161 -10.61 26.45 2.91
CA PRO A 161 -9.82 27.27 3.85
C PRO A 161 -9.86 26.72 5.30
N ALA A 162 -11.00 26.15 5.73
CA ALA A 162 -11.14 25.54 7.04
C ALA A 162 -10.30 24.27 7.18
N ALA A 163 -10.27 23.43 6.13
CA ALA A 163 -9.46 22.21 6.10
C ALA A 163 -7.96 22.51 6.05
N GLU A 164 -7.54 23.55 5.32
CA GLU A 164 -6.15 24.02 5.31
C GLU A 164 -5.72 24.50 6.69
N ALA A 165 -6.53 25.35 7.35
CA ALA A 165 -6.26 25.81 8.71
C ALA A 165 -6.15 24.63 9.70
N ALA A 166 -7.07 23.66 9.62
CA ALA A 166 -7.02 22.47 10.45
C ALA A 166 -5.78 21.59 10.17
N ALA A 167 -5.36 21.49 8.91
CA ALA A 167 -4.14 20.77 8.54
C ALA A 167 -2.89 21.45 9.09
N GLN A 168 -2.81 22.78 9.02
CA GLN A 168 -1.74 23.58 9.61
C GLN A 168 -1.69 23.42 11.12
N GLN A 169 -2.83 23.49 11.81
CA GLN A 169 -2.90 23.28 13.26
C GLN A 169 -2.40 21.89 13.67
N ARG A 170 -2.86 20.83 12.98
CA ARG A 170 -2.37 19.46 13.22
C ARG A 170 -0.85 19.36 13.04
N GLN A 171 -0.32 19.98 11.99
CA GLN A 171 1.10 20.00 11.69
C GLN A 171 1.90 20.72 12.78
N GLN A 172 1.41 21.86 13.26
CA GLN A 172 2.01 22.62 14.36
C GLN A 172 1.97 21.83 15.67
N ALA A 173 0.83 21.18 15.97
CA ALA A 173 0.69 20.34 17.16
C ALA A 173 1.67 19.15 17.15
N GLN A 174 1.82 18.48 16.00
CA GLN A 174 2.81 17.39 15.83
C GLN A 174 4.25 17.90 15.99
N ALA A 175 4.58 19.06 15.41
CA ALA A 175 5.91 19.66 15.56
C ALA A 175 6.17 20.07 17.01
N ALA A 176 5.18 20.64 17.71
CA ALA A 176 5.27 20.96 19.13
C ALA A 176 5.49 19.68 19.97
N ARG A 177 4.75 18.60 19.68
CA ARG A 177 4.91 17.31 20.37
C ARG A 177 6.31 16.74 20.17
N ARG A 178 6.84 16.74 18.94
CA ARG A 178 8.21 16.28 18.66
C ARG A 178 9.26 17.10 19.43
N ARG A 179 9.08 18.43 19.49
CA ARG A 179 9.97 19.29 20.31
C ARG A 179 9.86 18.96 21.79
N GLN A 180 8.65 18.75 22.31
CA GLN A 180 8.44 18.35 23.70
C GLN A 180 9.13 17.02 24.02
N LEU A 181 9.06 16.06 23.11
CA LEU A 181 9.74 14.76 23.23
C LEU A 181 11.27 14.90 23.09
N ASN A 182 11.75 16.02 22.55
CA ASN A 182 13.18 16.31 22.38
C ASN A 182 13.97 15.17 21.72
N GLY A 183 13.40 14.56 20.66
CA GLY A 183 13.99 13.43 19.94
C GLY A 183 13.78 12.06 20.59
N ILE A 184 13.02 11.96 21.68
CA ILE A 184 12.50 10.68 22.16
C ILE A 184 11.40 10.21 21.21
N GLU A 185 11.41 8.92 20.87
CA GLU A 185 10.56 8.35 19.81
C GLU A 185 9.07 8.41 20.15
N ALA A 186 8.71 8.10 21.39
CA ALA A 186 7.35 8.20 21.89
C ALA A 186 7.33 8.19 23.41
N ASP A 187 6.44 8.97 24.00
CA ASP A 187 6.15 8.92 25.43
C ASP A 187 5.05 7.88 25.74
N TRP A 188 4.09 7.78 24.83
CA TRP A 188 3.00 6.83 24.96
C TRP A 188 2.58 6.26 23.60
N THR A 189 1.74 5.22 23.60
CA THR A 189 1.28 4.56 22.37
C THR A 189 0.58 5.53 21.39
N THR A 190 -0.08 6.58 21.91
CA THR A 190 -0.77 7.59 21.07
C THR A 190 0.17 8.51 20.30
N ASP A 191 1.45 8.53 20.59
CA ASP A 191 2.45 9.22 19.78
C ASP A 191 2.78 8.45 18.48
N ARG A 192 2.28 7.22 18.35
CA ARG A 192 2.48 6.35 17.17
C ARG A 192 1.22 6.28 16.30
N SER A 193 1.42 5.95 15.05
CA SER A 193 0.33 5.84 14.08
C SER A 193 -0.65 4.71 14.41
N ASN A 194 -1.85 4.77 13.84
CA ASN A 194 -2.82 3.68 13.94
C ASN A 194 -2.27 2.36 13.37
N TYR A 195 -1.41 2.44 12.35
CA TYR A 195 -0.73 1.29 11.78
C TYR A 195 0.22 0.63 12.79
N ASP A 196 1.12 1.41 13.41
CA ASP A 196 2.07 0.90 14.42
C ASP A 196 1.35 0.26 15.62
N ARG A 197 0.14 0.73 15.90
CA ARG A 197 -0.72 0.24 16.98
C ARG A 197 -1.64 -0.91 16.57
N CYS A 198 -1.49 -1.44 15.38
CA CYS A 198 -2.35 -2.50 14.82
C CYS A 198 -3.85 -2.16 14.84
N ILE A 199 -4.21 -0.89 14.66
CA ILE A 199 -5.61 -0.45 14.70
C ILE A 199 -6.23 -0.50 13.30
N SER A 200 -5.61 0.21 12.34
CA SER A 200 -6.13 0.31 10.97
C SER A 200 -5.15 1.03 10.06
N THR A 201 -5.18 0.67 8.78
CA THR A 201 -4.54 1.45 7.71
C THR A 201 -5.50 2.43 7.04
N GLY A 202 -6.80 2.31 7.29
CA GLY A 202 -7.86 3.11 6.65
C GLY A 202 -8.32 2.52 5.31
N VAL A 203 -9.52 2.92 4.88
CA VAL A 203 -10.25 2.28 3.76
C VAL A 203 -9.42 2.16 2.49
N LEU A 204 -8.80 3.24 2.04
CA LEU A 204 -8.02 3.20 0.80
C LEU A 204 -6.63 2.63 1.01
N ASN A 205 -5.97 3.00 2.11
CA ASN A 205 -4.61 2.58 2.32
C ASN A 205 -4.50 1.04 2.51
N SER A 206 -5.57 0.37 2.93
CA SER A 206 -5.60 -1.09 3.00
C SER A 206 -5.57 -1.78 1.63
N ILE A 207 -6.04 -1.12 0.57
CA ILE A 207 -6.12 -1.66 -0.80
C ILE A 207 -4.89 -1.28 -1.65
N THR A 208 -4.25 -0.13 -1.37
CA THR A 208 -3.07 0.32 -2.14
C THR A 208 -1.88 -0.60 -1.93
N PRO A 209 -0.98 -0.72 -2.95
CA PRO A 209 0.18 -1.59 -2.84
C PRO A 209 1.08 -1.20 -1.66
N LYS A 210 1.60 -2.20 -1.01
CA LYS A 210 2.56 -2.12 0.09
C LYS A 210 3.92 -2.67 -0.35
N ILE A 211 4.87 -2.68 0.55
CA ILE A 211 6.15 -3.36 0.35
C ILE A 211 6.07 -4.86 0.64
N TYR A 212 5.00 -5.32 1.31
CA TYR A 212 4.64 -6.71 1.56
C TYR A 212 3.16 -6.81 1.96
N ASN A 213 2.55 -7.98 1.86
CA ASN A 213 1.15 -8.27 2.21
C ASN A 213 0.15 -7.34 1.48
N SER A 214 0.29 -7.25 0.16
CA SER A 214 -0.60 -6.43 -0.69
C SER A 214 -1.84 -7.18 -1.18
N GLY A 215 -2.01 -8.43 -0.74
CA GLY A 215 -3.14 -9.28 -1.09
C GLY A 215 -4.47 -8.76 -0.54
N SER A 216 -5.52 -8.92 -1.34
CA SER A 216 -6.89 -8.70 -0.93
C SER A 216 -7.76 -9.86 -1.38
N ARG A 217 -8.76 -10.24 -0.58
CA ARG A 217 -9.69 -11.30 -0.91
C ARG A 217 -11.13 -10.80 -0.86
N ILE A 218 -11.89 -11.15 -1.89
CA ILE A 218 -13.34 -10.93 -1.91
C ILE A 218 -14.04 -12.27 -1.71
N VAL A 219 -14.94 -12.32 -0.74
CA VAL A 219 -15.85 -13.44 -0.46
C VAL A 219 -17.26 -12.90 -0.48
N GLN A 220 -18.19 -13.63 -1.12
CA GLN A 220 -19.59 -13.23 -1.22
C GLN A 220 -20.52 -14.30 -0.65
N GLY A 221 -21.61 -13.84 -0.08
CA GLY A 221 -22.79 -14.62 0.23
C GLY A 221 -24.06 -13.86 -0.15
N PRO A 222 -25.25 -14.50 -0.13
CA PRO A 222 -26.48 -13.82 -0.46
C PRO A 222 -26.69 -12.58 0.42
N GLY A 223 -26.74 -11.40 -0.19
CA GLY A 223 -26.99 -10.14 0.49
C GLY A 223 -25.79 -9.56 1.25
N TRP A 224 -24.57 -10.03 1.02
CA TRP A 224 -23.34 -9.45 1.60
C TRP A 224 -22.09 -9.78 0.79
N LEU A 225 -21.08 -8.93 0.95
CA LEU A 225 -19.72 -9.14 0.47
C LEU A 225 -18.73 -8.83 1.59
N ALA A 226 -17.72 -9.67 1.78
CA ALA A 226 -16.58 -9.38 2.63
C ALA A 226 -15.37 -9.02 1.75
N PHE A 227 -14.78 -7.86 2.02
CA PHE A 227 -13.52 -7.42 1.43
C PHE A 227 -12.46 -7.47 2.51
N GLN A 228 -11.55 -8.45 2.40
CA GLN A 228 -10.47 -8.68 3.34
C GLN A 228 -9.15 -8.23 2.73
N ASN A 229 -8.40 -7.43 3.48
CA ASN A 229 -7.02 -7.06 3.15
C ASN A 229 -6.07 -7.87 4.04
N GLU A 230 -4.96 -8.33 3.48
CA GLU A 230 -3.99 -9.12 4.22
C GLU A 230 -3.28 -8.28 5.28
N MET A 231 -2.78 -7.11 4.91
CA MET A 231 -2.13 -6.18 5.85
C MET A 231 -3.08 -5.81 7.00
N ILE A 232 -2.64 -6.09 8.24
CA ILE A 232 -3.43 -5.92 9.50
C ILE A 232 -4.73 -6.74 9.49
N HIS A 233 -4.89 -7.72 8.60
CA HIS A 233 -6.09 -8.57 8.43
C HIS A 233 -7.43 -7.78 8.45
N GLU A 234 -7.42 -6.52 7.98
CA GLU A 234 -8.61 -5.68 7.96
C GLU A 234 -9.68 -6.25 7.03
N THR A 235 -10.84 -6.53 7.60
CA THR A 235 -11.98 -7.07 6.87
C THR A 235 -13.18 -6.16 7.00
N ARG A 236 -13.77 -5.77 5.87
CA ARG A 236 -15.03 -5.06 5.80
C ARG A 236 -16.13 -5.99 5.32
N VAL A 237 -17.15 -6.21 6.15
CA VAL A 237 -18.37 -6.87 5.72
C VAL A 237 -19.35 -5.80 5.25
N ILE A 238 -19.74 -5.90 3.99
CA ILE A 238 -20.58 -4.93 3.27
C ILE A 238 -21.94 -5.59 3.00
N PRO A 239 -22.99 -5.24 3.73
CA PRO A 239 -24.34 -5.70 3.44
C PRO A 239 -24.80 -5.17 2.07
N THR A 240 -25.43 -6.04 1.27
CA THR A 240 -26.03 -5.70 -0.04
C THR A 240 -27.53 -6.02 -0.06
N ASP A 241 -28.14 -6.22 1.10
CA ASP A 241 -29.53 -6.64 1.31
C ASP A 241 -30.54 -5.47 1.36
N GLY A 242 -30.11 -4.27 0.96
CA GLY A 242 -30.97 -3.07 0.92
C GLY A 242 -31.13 -2.34 2.26
N ARG A 243 -30.41 -2.77 3.31
CA ARG A 243 -30.41 -2.01 4.57
C ARG A 243 -29.77 -0.64 4.41
N THR A 244 -30.17 0.31 5.25
CA THR A 244 -29.54 1.63 5.33
C THR A 244 -28.29 1.60 6.20
N ASN A 245 -27.40 2.57 5.96
CA ASN A 245 -26.21 2.74 6.80
C ASN A 245 -26.61 3.11 8.25
N VAL A 246 -25.74 2.79 9.20
CA VAL A 246 -25.96 3.12 10.62
C VAL A 246 -25.90 4.63 10.85
N GLY A 247 -26.54 5.08 11.94
CA GLY A 247 -26.57 6.50 12.28
C GLY A 247 -25.19 7.12 12.53
N ALA A 248 -25.09 8.42 12.32
CA ALA A 248 -23.84 9.19 12.39
C ALA A 248 -23.15 9.21 13.76
N ALA A 249 -23.80 8.75 14.80
CA ALA A 249 -23.23 8.60 16.14
C ALA A 249 -22.19 7.45 16.23
N VAL A 250 -22.32 6.44 15.33
CA VAL A 250 -21.41 5.29 15.29
C VAL A 250 -20.25 5.62 14.37
N LYS A 251 -19.06 5.81 14.93
CA LYS A 251 -17.83 6.12 14.18
C LYS A 251 -16.84 4.95 14.26
N ASN A 252 -16.34 4.53 13.10
CA ASN A 252 -15.34 3.46 13.00
C ASN A 252 -14.10 3.91 12.20
N TRP A 253 -12.99 3.20 12.38
CA TRP A 253 -11.75 3.48 11.65
C TRP A 253 -11.92 3.26 10.14
N MET A 254 -12.62 2.20 9.75
CA MET A 254 -12.94 1.88 8.36
C MET A 254 -14.31 2.43 7.93
N GLY A 255 -14.95 3.26 8.78
CA GLY A 255 -16.31 3.70 8.54
C GLY A 255 -17.34 2.56 8.66
N THR A 256 -18.52 2.83 8.14
CA THR A 256 -19.62 1.86 8.02
C THR A 256 -20.09 1.83 6.58
N SER A 257 -20.18 0.64 6.00
CA SER A 257 -20.39 0.43 4.57
C SER A 257 -21.71 -0.29 4.32
N VAL A 258 -22.46 0.13 3.30
CA VAL A 258 -23.58 -0.60 2.72
C VAL A 258 -23.44 -0.59 1.21
N GLY A 259 -23.87 -1.65 0.55
CA GLY A 259 -23.74 -1.81 -0.88
C GLY A 259 -25.06 -2.10 -1.57
N HIS A 260 -25.10 -1.86 -2.88
CA HIS A 260 -26.16 -2.30 -3.79
C HIS A 260 -25.58 -2.56 -5.18
N TRP A 261 -26.29 -3.33 -5.99
CA TRP A 261 -25.87 -3.66 -7.33
C TRP A 261 -26.48 -2.72 -8.38
N GLU A 262 -25.62 -2.15 -9.23
CA GLU A 262 -26.00 -1.43 -10.46
C GLU A 262 -25.52 -2.26 -11.66
N GLY A 263 -26.35 -3.18 -12.16
CA GLY A 263 -25.95 -4.13 -13.19
C GLY A 263 -24.84 -5.06 -12.73
N ASP A 264 -23.66 -4.94 -13.31
CA ASP A 264 -22.45 -5.72 -12.97
C ASP A 264 -21.49 -4.96 -12.02
N VAL A 265 -21.92 -3.84 -11.46
CA VAL A 265 -21.13 -3.00 -10.57
C VAL A 265 -21.71 -3.06 -9.15
N LEU A 266 -20.89 -3.44 -8.19
CA LEU A 266 -21.22 -3.24 -6.77
C LEU A 266 -20.88 -1.78 -6.41
N VAL A 267 -21.87 -1.03 -6.00
CA VAL A 267 -21.73 0.33 -5.48
C VAL A 267 -21.79 0.27 -3.97
N VAL A 268 -20.77 0.78 -3.31
CA VAL A 268 -20.65 0.78 -1.84
C VAL A 268 -20.56 2.22 -1.35
N GLU A 269 -21.44 2.58 -0.44
CA GLU A 269 -21.38 3.83 0.29
C GLU A 269 -20.76 3.60 1.67
N THR A 270 -19.63 4.28 1.93
CA THR A 270 -18.94 4.25 3.23
C THR A 270 -19.02 5.62 3.89
N ARG A 271 -19.54 5.64 5.11
CA ARG A 271 -19.73 6.84 5.96
C ARG A 271 -19.13 6.61 7.35
N ASN A 272 -19.25 7.60 8.21
CA ASN A 272 -18.93 7.49 9.63
C ASN A 272 -17.46 7.12 9.88
N ILE A 273 -16.54 7.57 9.03
CA ILE A 273 -15.11 7.38 9.17
C ILE A 273 -14.60 8.31 10.30
N LYS A 274 -13.75 7.78 11.17
CA LYS A 274 -13.03 8.61 12.14
C LYS A 274 -12.04 9.52 11.42
N PRO A 275 -12.01 10.85 11.72
CA PRO A 275 -11.12 11.79 11.05
C PRO A 275 -9.62 11.47 11.20
N GLU A 276 -9.27 10.67 12.21
CA GLU A 276 -7.91 10.16 12.42
C GLU A 276 -7.54 9.00 11.49
N SER A 277 -8.46 8.56 10.63
CA SER A 277 -8.24 7.52 9.62
C SER A 277 -8.24 8.13 8.21
N PRO A 278 -7.14 8.72 7.77
CA PRO A 278 -7.07 9.39 6.47
C PRO A 278 -7.20 8.39 5.31
N VAL A 279 -7.71 8.87 4.18
CA VAL A 279 -7.79 8.11 2.94
C VAL A 279 -6.45 8.25 2.20
N ASN A 280 -5.57 7.28 2.40
CA ASN A 280 -4.18 7.29 1.87
C ASN A 280 -3.44 8.63 2.13
N GLY A 281 -3.46 9.07 3.37
CA GLY A 281 -2.85 10.34 3.78
C GLY A 281 -3.67 11.57 3.46
N GLN A 282 -4.75 11.45 2.69
CA GLN A 282 -5.67 12.54 2.40
C GLN A 282 -6.68 12.71 3.53
N PRO A 283 -6.89 13.93 4.05
CA PRO A 283 -7.85 14.16 5.14
C PRO A 283 -9.28 13.81 4.70
N VAL A 284 -10.06 13.33 5.66
CA VAL A 284 -11.50 13.14 5.52
C VAL A 284 -12.17 13.62 6.80
N SER A 285 -13.31 14.30 6.67
CA SER A 285 -14.11 14.68 7.83
C SER A 285 -15.04 13.54 8.27
N ASN A 286 -15.66 13.72 9.42
CA ASN A 286 -16.66 12.78 9.90
C ASN A 286 -18.01 12.82 9.13
N GLU A 287 -18.12 13.71 8.16
CA GLU A 287 -19.27 13.85 7.26
C GLU A 287 -18.92 13.44 5.82
N GLY A 288 -17.65 13.13 5.57
CA GLY A 288 -17.20 12.64 4.28
C GLY A 288 -17.90 11.34 3.88
N VAL A 289 -18.20 11.23 2.60
CA VAL A 289 -18.81 10.06 1.97
C VAL A 289 -17.85 9.50 0.95
N LEU A 290 -17.52 8.21 1.08
CA LEU A 290 -16.81 7.47 0.05
C LEU A 290 -17.83 6.64 -0.73
N THR A 291 -17.82 6.80 -2.06
CA THR A 291 -18.58 5.94 -2.96
C THR A 291 -17.61 5.05 -3.72
N GLU A 292 -17.59 3.78 -3.42
CA GLU A 292 -16.71 2.80 -4.04
C GLU A 292 -17.49 2.02 -5.10
N ARG A 293 -16.84 1.67 -6.21
CA ARG A 293 -17.39 0.85 -7.28
C ARG A 293 -16.45 -0.30 -7.57
N PHE A 294 -16.96 -1.50 -7.46
CA PHE A 294 -16.25 -2.76 -7.73
C PHE A 294 -16.91 -3.45 -8.92
N THR A 295 -16.12 -3.79 -9.93
CA THR A 295 -16.54 -4.64 -11.04
C THR A 295 -15.33 -5.34 -11.62
N LEU A 296 -15.53 -6.35 -12.48
CA LEU A 296 -14.45 -6.90 -13.28
C LEU A 296 -14.41 -6.18 -14.64
N SER A 297 -13.23 -5.72 -15.07
CA SER A 297 -13.03 -5.19 -16.42
C SER A 297 -12.73 -6.30 -17.44
N ASP A 298 -12.26 -7.44 -16.97
CA ASP A 298 -11.99 -8.69 -17.65
C ASP A 298 -11.91 -9.82 -16.59
N PRO A 299 -11.75 -11.11 -16.96
CA PRO A 299 -11.72 -12.21 -15.98
C PRO A 299 -10.66 -12.07 -14.88
N ASN A 300 -9.60 -11.32 -15.16
CA ASN A 300 -8.40 -11.24 -14.34
C ASN A 300 -8.15 -9.86 -13.70
N THR A 301 -9.06 -8.90 -13.85
CA THR A 301 -8.83 -7.53 -13.35
C THR A 301 -10.05 -6.99 -12.64
N LEU A 302 -9.90 -6.69 -11.35
CA LEU A 302 -10.86 -5.92 -10.57
C LEU A 302 -10.67 -4.43 -10.90
N ASP A 303 -11.67 -3.80 -11.51
CA ASP A 303 -11.74 -2.35 -11.69
C ASP A 303 -12.34 -1.74 -10.41
N TYR A 304 -11.48 -1.28 -9.53
CA TYR A 304 -11.86 -0.59 -8.32
C TYR A 304 -11.82 0.93 -8.53
N ARG A 305 -12.91 1.61 -8.21
CA ARG A 305 -12.99 3.07 -8.22
C ARG A 305 -13.54 3.58 -6.91
N MET A 306 -13.03 4.72 -6.46
CA MET A 306 -13.53 5.39 -5.27
C MET A 306 -13.67 6.89 -5.52
N THR A 307 -14.86 7.41 -5.24
CA THR A 307 -15.14 8.85 -5.23
C THR A 307 -15.17 9.33 -3.78
N VAL A 308 -14.39 10.34 -3.49
CA VAL A 308 -14.40 11.05 -2.21
C VAL A 308 -15.27 12.30 -2.36
N ASN A 309 -16.35 12.37 -1.61
CA ASN A 309 -17.22 13.54 -1.53
C ASN A 309 -17.22 14.07 -0.11
N ASP A 310 -16.43 15.10 0.14
CA ASP A 310 -16.31 15.75 1.45
C ASP A 310 -16.19 17.27 1.27
N PRO A 311 -17.33 17.98 1.17
CA PRO A 311 -17.34 19.43 0.94
C PRO A 311 -16.83 20.24 2.13
N LYS A 312 -16.61 19.64 3.32
CA LYS A 312 -15.92 20.29 4.43
C LYS A 312 -14.40 20.31 4.23
N VAL A 313 -13.89 19.34 3.45
CA VAL A 313 -12.45 19.16 3.24
C VAL A 313 -12.01 19.64 1.87
N TYR A 314 -12.75 19.31 0.80
CA TYR A 314 -12.35 19.60 -0.57
C TYR A 314 -13.28 20.58 -1.28
N ALA A 315 -12.73 21.38 -2.17
CA ALA A 315 -13.48 22.31 -3.00
C ALA A 315 -14.42 21.60 -4.01
N ALA A 316 -14.12 20.34 -4.35
CA ALA A 316 -14.95 19.51 -5.22
C ALA A 316 -14.71 18.01 -4.90
N PRO A 317 -15.65 17.11 -5.24
CA PRO A 317 -15.41 15.68 -5.19
C PRO A 317 -14.27 15.28 -6.15
N TRP A 318 -13.62 14.14 -5.85
CA TRP A 318 -12.59 13.57 -6.72
C TRP A 318 -12.69 12.05 -6.75
N THR A 319 -12.27 11.45 -7.87
CA THR A 319 -12.35 10.01 -8.09
C THR A 319 -11.00 9.43 -8.43
N MET A 320 -10.71 8.27 -7.86
CA MET A 320 -9.55 7.46 -8.21
C MET A 320 -9.97 6.11 -8.80
N ARG A 321 -9.04 5.47 -9.51
CA ARG A 321 -9.19 4.14 -10.10
C ARG A 321 -7.95 3.29 -9.87
N MET A 322 -8.15 2.02 -9.53
CA MET A 322 -7.11 1.00 -9.41
C MET A 322 -7.57 -0.26 -10.19
N PRO A 323 -6.91 -0.62 -11.29
CA PRO A 323 -7.09 -1.91 -11.94
C PRO A 323 -6.22 -2.94 -11.20
N ILE A 324 -6.82 -3.76 -10.34
CA ILE A 324 -6.10 -4.70 -9.47
C ILE A 324 -6.13 -6.09 -10.09
N PRO A 325 -4.97 -6.69 -10.41
CA PRO A 325 -4.91 -8.03 -10.97
C PRO A 325 -5.45 -9.10 -10.03
N ARG A 326 -6.14 -10.09 -10.61
CA ARG A 326 -6.50 -11.34 -9.92
C ARG A 326 -5.27 -12.23 -9.89
N GLU A 327 -4.97 -12.81 -8.73
CA GLU A 327 -3.83 -13.68 -8.52
C GLU A 327 -4.23 -14.81 -7.57
N GLU A 328 -4.86 -15.86 -8.14
CA GLU A 328 -5.42 -16.97 -7.33
C GLU A 328 -4.34 -17.85 -6.68
N ASP A 329 -3.13 -17.84 -7.21
CA ASP A 329 -1.96 -18.51 -6.66
C ASP A 329 -1.17 -17.67 -5.65
N TYR A 330 -1.68 -16.48 -5.29
CA TYR A 330 -1.09 -15.65 -4.27
C TYR A 330 -1.16 -16.33 -2.90
N GLY A 331 -0.02 -16.48 -2.25
CA GLY A 331 0.07 -17.00 -0.90
C GLY A 331 -0.50 -16.01 0.10
N TYR A 332 -1.78 -16.12 0.39
CA TYR A 332 -2.48 -15.26 1.33
C TYR A 332 -2.26 -15.79 2.76
N TYR A 333 -1.54 -15.03 3.56
CA TYR A 333 -1.19 -15.41 4.93
C TYR A 333 -1.96 -14.61 5.97
N GLU A 334 -2.06 -15.15 7.18
CA GLU A 334 -2.55 -14.40 8.32
C GLU A 334 -1.51 -13.35 8.74
N TYR A 335 -1.95 -12.12 8.88
CA TYR A 335 -1.12 -11.04 9.40
C TYR A 335 -1.33 -10.90 10.92
N GLY A 336 -0.52 -11.56 11.70
CA GLY A 336 -0.57 -11.57 13.18
C GLY A 336 -0.01 -10.26 13.77
N CYS A 337 -0.71 -9.13 13.53
CA CYS A 337 -0.20 -7.81 13.90
C CYS A 337 -0.05 -7.64 15.41
N HIS A 338 -1.08 -8.01 16.19
CA HIS A 338 -1.07 -7.86 17.65
C HIS A 338 -0.12 -8.84 18.32
N GLU A 339 -0.14 -10.08 17.88
CA GLU A 339 0.66 -11.19 18.42
C GLU A 339 2.15 -10.95 18.19
N GLY A 340 2.53 -10.38 17.06
CA GLY A 340 3.92 -10.08 16.67
C GLY A 340 4.38 -8.64 17.01
N ASN A 341 3.55 -7.80 17.65
CA ASN A 341 3.88 -6.40 17.87
C ASN A 341 4.86 -6.17 19.04
N TYR A 342 6.05 -6.76 18.94
CA TYR A 342 7.14 -6.47 19.87
C TYR A 342 7.74 -5.07 19.67
N ALA A 343 7.48 -4.45 18.51
CA ALA A 343 7.98 -3.12 18.21
C ALA A 343 7.45 -2.07 19.19
N MET A 344 6.17 -2.13 19.55
CA MET A 344 5.54 -1.16 20.43
C MET A 344 6.14 -1.16 21.86
N PRO A 345 6.22 -2.30 22.60
CA PRO A 345 6.85 -2.32 23.89
C PRO A 345 8.36 -1.99 23.84
N ASN A 346 9.08 -2.45 22.82
CA ASN A 346 10.50 -2.17 22.66
C ASN A 346 10.76 -0.66 22.40
N LEU A 347 9.94 -0.02 21.59
CA LEU A 347 10.01 1.40 21.31
C LEU A 347 9.78 2.24 22.58
N LEU A 348 8.76 1.89 23.36
CA LEU A 348 8.48 2.58 24.64
C LEU A 348 9.59 2.32 25.68
N ALA A 349 10.10 1.08 25.74
CA ALA A 349 11.24 0.75 26.61
C ALA A 349 12.51 1.51 26.20
N GLY A 350 12.79 1.62 24.91
CA GLY A 350 13.89 2.42 24.36
C GLY A 350 13.76 3.89 24.73
N SER A 351 12.53 4.44 24.63
CA SER A 351 12.24 5.81 25.05
C SER A 351 12.53 6.03 26.55
N ARG A 352 12.11 5.11 27.42
CA ARG A 352 12.43 5.18 28.87
C ARG A 352 13.92 5.06 29.14
N ALA A 353 14.64 4.21 28.42
CA ALA A 353 16.09 4.09 28.54
C ALA A 353 16.81 5.37 28.12
N GLU A 354 16.34 6.02 27.07
CA GLU A 354 16.86 7.30 26.58
C GLU A 354 16.62 8.43 27.60
N GLU A 355 15.40 8.53 28.16
CA GLU A 355 15.10 9.49 29.22
C GLU A 355 16.03 9.32 30.41
N LYS A 356 16.27 8.09 30.86
CA LYS A 356 17.19 7.78 31.95
C LYS A 356 18.61 8.20 31.60
N ARG A 357 19.13 7.86 30.43
CA ARG A 357 20.47 8.29 29.97
C ARG A 357 20.62 9.79 29.98
N ARG A 358 19.61 10.53 29.52
CA ARG A 358 19.60 12.00 29.51
C ARG A 358 19.61 12.59 30.95
N ALA A 359 18.78 12.04 31.81
CA ALA A 359 18.75 12.46 33.22
C ALA A 359 20.12 12.24 33.88
N GLU A 360 20.76 11.12 33.65
CA GLU A 360 22.10 10.84 34.17
C GLU A 360 23.16 11.77 33.58
N ALA A 361 23.10 12.10 32.28
CA ALA A 361 23.98 13.04 31.62
C ALA A 361 23.84 14.47 32.25
N VAL A 362 22.61 14.93 32.45
CA VAL A 362 22.33 16.20 33.12
C VAL A 362 22.88 16.19 34.54
N ALA A 363 22.72 15.11 35.30
CA ALA A 363 23.27 14.95 36.63
C ALA A 363 24.81 15.03 36.66
N ARG A 364 25.48 14.64 35.58
CA ARG A 364 26.94 14.82 35.42
C ARG A 364 27.34 16.20 34.92
N GLY A 365 26.39 17.12 34.70
CA GLY A 365 26.65 18.48 34.19
C GLY A 365 26.77 18.58 32.68
N GLU A 366 26.42 17.52 31.95
CA GLU A 366 26.41 17.50 30.50
C GLU A 366 25.17 18.25 29.94
N LYS A 367 25.37 18.92 28.81
CA LYS A 367 24.23 19.56 28.08
C LYS A 367 23.61 18.55 27.15
N ILE A 368 22.32 18.32 27.25
CA ILE A 368 21.56 17.55 26.26
C ILE A 368 21.33 18.45 25.04
N PRO A 369 21.71 18.02 23.83
CA PRO A 369 21.39 18.76 22.62
C PRO A 369 19.89 18.99 22.49
N GLU A 370 19.51 20.20 22.11
CA GLU A 370 18.11 20.51 21.78
C GLU A 370 17.75 19.77 20.46
N TYR A 371 16.55 19.22 20.41
CA TYR A 371 16.04 18.57 19.21
C TYR A 371 15.92 19.58 18.06
N VAL A 372 16.68 19.34 17.01
CA VAL A 372 16.57 20.09 15.75
C VAL A 372 15.70 19.29 14.80
N GLU A 373 14.56 19.87 14.42
CA GLU A 373 13.68 19.20 13.45
C GLU A 373 14.46 19.04 12.13
N PRO A 374 14.58 17.81 11.59
CA PRO A 374 15.29 17.62 10.33
C PRO A 374 14.64 18.47 9.25
N ALA A 375 15.46 19.17 8.46
CA ALA A 375 14.98 19.94 7.32
C ALA A 375 14.09 19.05 6.45
N ARG A 376 12.84 19.46 6.22
CA ARG A 376 11.92 18.72 5.34
C ARG A 376 12.53 18.71 3.95
N GLY A 377 13.12 17.61 3.57
CA GLY A 377 13.31 17.33 2.15
C GLY A 377 11.95 17.44 1.48
N GLY A 378 11.84 18.28 0.45
CA GLY A 378 10.58 18.62 -0.22
C GLY A 378 9.76 17.36 -0.44
N GLY A 379 8.50 17.39 0.01
CA GLY A 379 7.62 16.23 0.19
C GLY A 379 7.53 15.33 -1.02
N ALA A 380 8.36 14.31 -1.03
CA ALA A 380 8.09 13.10 -1.76
C ALA A 380 7.20 12.25 -0.85
N GLY A 381 5.96 12.04 -1.25
CA GLY A 381 5.08 11.10 -0.59
C GLY A 381 5.83 9.78 -0.40
N ARG A 382 5.60 9.09 0.71
CA ARG A 382 6.19 7.78 0.99
C ARG A 382 5.92 6.86 -0.22
N GLY A 383 6.96 6.63 -1.03
CA GLY A 383 6.87 5.92 -2.30
C GLY A 383 7.83 6.42 -3.39
N ALA A 384 8.54 7.54 -3.19
CA ALA A 384 9.53 8.00 -4.16
C ALA A 384 10.95 7.68 -3.64
N ALA A 385 11.67 6.86 -4.40
CA ALA A 385 13.10 6.63 -4.20
C ALA A 385 13.88 7.96 -4.23
N ALA A 386 14.83 8.13 -3.32
CA ALA A 386 15.74 9.27 -3.30
C ALA A 386 16.53 9.33 -4.61
N PRO A 387 16.78 10.52 -5.19
CA PRO A 387 17.64 10.62 -6.37
C PRO A 387 19.08 10.27 -5.99
N ALA A 388 19.70 9.45 -6.84
CA ALA A 388 21.10 9.06 -6.74
C ALA A 388 22.01 10.29 -6.59
N GLY A 389 22.84 10.27 -5.56
CA GLY A 389 23.81 11.33 -5.26
C GLY A 389 24.78 11.54 -6.42
N ARG A 390 24.93 12.81 -6.82
CA ARG A 390 26.00 13.25 -7.74
C ARG A 390 27.35 12.93 -7.11
N GLY A 391 28.12 12.09 -7.78
CA GLY A 391 29.52 11.87 -7.48
C GLY A 391 30.30 13.17 -7.62
N GLY A 392 30.79 13.69 -6.50
CA GLY A 392 31.77 14.78 -6.46
C GLY A 392 33.14 14.22 -6.81
N GLY A 393 33.65 14.54 -8.00
CA GLY A 393 35.03 14.27 -8.37
C GLY A 393 35.99 14.98 -7.42
N ARG A 394 36.89 14.22 -6.79
CA ARG A 394 38.08 14.76 -6.17
C ARG A 394 39.10 14.97 -7.29
N GLY A 395 39.32 16.25 -7.66
CA GLY A 395 40.53 16.66 -8.38
C GLY A 395 41.68 16.65 -7.40
N GLY A 396 42.81 16.02 -7.83
CA GLY A 396 44.01 16.02 -7.06
C GLY A 396 44.77 17.35 -7.13
N ASN A 397 45.48 17.61 -6.09
CA ASN A 397 46.88 18.09 -6.04
C ASN A 397 47.46 17.60 -4.73
#